data_24b96ea3c4cd098fbb7fe63060f45483
#
_entry.id   24b96ea3c4cd098fbb7fe63060f45483
#
_cell.length_a   1.000
_cell.length_b   1.000
_cell.length_c   1.000
_cell.angle_alpha   90.00
_cell.angle_beta   90.00
_cell.angle_gamma   90.00
#
_symmetry.space_group_name_H-M   'P 1'
#
loop_
_entity.id
_entity.type
_entity.pdbx_description
1 polymer ?
#
loop_
_entity_poly.entity_id
_entity_poly.type
_entity_poly.pdbx_seq_one_letter_code
_entity_poly.pdbx_strand_id
1 'polypeptide(L)'
;PFAALDAMTRKQLQSELLKLKQKEKITVIFITHNIQEAISLGNRIMVMSKEGTIKEHLYNTIEKPVTPASEGYAKLWEHLNNQLT
;
A
#
# COMPACT_ATOMS: atom_id res chain seq x y z
N PRO A 1 -7.60 3.63 -20.82
CA PRO A 1 -6.75 4.61 -21.44
C PRO A 1 -5.78 5.28 -20.49
N PHE A 2 -6.04 5.25 -19.20
CA PHE A 2 -5.16 5.89 -18.24
C PHE A 2 -4.14 4.94 -17.61
N ALA A 3 -4.23 3.64 -17.90
CA ALA A 3 -3.46 2.65 -17.17
C ALA A 3 -1.93 2.85 -17.28
N ALA A 4 -1.41 3.04 -18.47
CA ALA A 4 0.03 3.17 -18.65
C ALA A 4 0.55 4.56 -18.24
N LEU A 5 -0.18 5.60 -18.54
CA LEU A 5 0.15 6.96 -18.14
C LEU A 5 0.04 7.07 -16.61
N ASP A 6 -0.95 6.41 -16.05
CA ASP A 6 -1.22 6.46 -14.63
C ASP A 6 -0.16 5.77 -13.79
N ALA A 7 0.54 4.76 -14.34
CA ALA A 7 1.58 4.07 -13.59
C ALA A 7 2.70 5.01 -13.17
N MET A 8 3.18 5.87 -14.07
CA MET A 8 4.22 6.85 -13.73
C MET A 8 3.66 7.97 -12.87
N THR A 9 2.47 8.46 -13.21
CA THR A 9 1.82 9.50 -12.43
C THR A 9 1.51 9.04 -11.01
N ARG A 10 1.08 7.78 -10.87
CA ARG A 10 0.82 7.21 -9.56
C ARG A 10 2.08 7.13 -8.70
N LYS A 11 3.21 6.75 -9.30
CA LYS A 11 4.48 6.72 -8.57
C LYS A 11 4.87 8.10 -8.08
N GLN A 12 4.69 9.13 -8.91
CA GLN A 12 4.95 10.50 -8.51
C GLN A 12 4.04 10.94 -7.38
N LEU A 13 2.75 10.64 -7.50
CA LEU A 13 1.78 10.95 -6.45
C LEU A 13 2.12 10.24 -5.15
N GLN A 14 2.54 8.98 -5.23
CA GLN A 14 2.92 8.23 -4.05
C GLN A 14 4.11 8.87 -3.35
N SER A 15 5.14 9.29 -4.11
CA SER A 15 6.30 9.99 -3.55
C SER A 15 5.89 11.29 -2.89
N GLU A 16 5.03 12.06 -3.54
CA GLU A 16 4.53 13.32 -3.01
C GLU A 16 3.75 13.13 -1.72
N LEU A 17 2.88 12.11 -1.70
CA LEU A 17 2.09 11.79 -0.51
C LEU A 17 2.97 11.40 0.66
N LEU A 18 4.01 10.60 0.42
CA LEU A 18 4.93 10.20 1.48
C LEU A 18 5.68 11.40 2.04
N LYS A 19 6.13 12.30 1.17
CA LYS A 19 6.80 13.52 1.59
C LYS A 19 5.87 14.41 2.40
N LEU A 20 4.65 14.60 1.92
CA LEU A 20 3.67 15.42 2.58
C LEU A 20 3.29 14.85 3.94
N LYS A 21 3.11 13.54 4.01
CA LYS A 21 2.79 12.85 5.24
C LYS A 21 3.87 13.04 6.30
N GLN A 22 5.14 12.95 5.89
CA GLN A 22 6.27 13.14 6.80
C GLN A 22 6.36 14.58 7.29
N LYS A 23 6.08 15.52 6.40
CA LYS A 23 6.22 16.94 6.70
C LYS A 23 5.05 17.47 7.53
N GLU A 24 3.83 17.08 7.19
CA GLU A 24 2.62 17.66 7.76
C GLU A 24 1.98 16.79 8.85
N LYS A 25 2.46 15.58 9.05
CA LYS A 25 1.89 14.61 10.03
C LYS A 25 0.39 14.42 9.84
N ILE A 26 -0.04 14.33 8.61
CA ILE A 26 -1.46 14.12 8.28
C ILE A 26 -1.77 12.62 8.18
N THR A 27 -3.05 12.29 8.34
CA THR A 27 -3.55 10.94 8.11
C THR A 27 -4.06 10.84 6.69
N VAL A 28 -3.57 9.86 5.94
CA VAL A 28 -3.97 9.65 4.56
C VAL A 28 -4.59 8.27 4.43
N ILE A 29 -5.78 8.20 3.83
CA ILE A 29 -6.43 6.93 3.51
C ILE A 29 -6.28 6.70 2.02
N PHE A 30 -5.65 5.60 1.66
CA PHE A 30 -5.40 5.25 0.27
C PHE A 30 -6.07 3.90 -0.04
N ILE A 31 -6.96 3.90 -1.02
CA ILE A 31 -7.70 2.70 -1.40
C ILE A 31 -7.14 2.16 -2.71
N THR A 32 -6.75 0.90 -2.69
CA THR A 32 -6.16 0.26 -3.87
C THR A 32 -6.44 -1.24 -3.85
N HIS A 33 -6.44 -1.84 -5.03
CA HIS A 33 -6.44 -3.30 -5.16
C HIS A 33 -5.06 -3.82 -5.56
N ASN A 34 -4.05 -2.96 -5.55
CA ASN A 34 -2.68 -3.32 -5.86
C ASN A 34 -1.91 -3.53 -4.56
N ILE A 35 -1.47 -4.78 -4.34
CA ILE A 35 -0.79 -5.17 -3.11
C ILE A 35 0.51 -4.40 -2.92
N GLN A 36 1.27 -4.21 -3.99
CA GLN A 36 2.54 -3.50 -3.94
C GLN A 36 2.35 -2.05 -3.46
N GLU A 37 1.31 -1.39 -3.94
CA GLU A 37 0.99 -0.03 -3.49
C GLU A 37 0.66 -0.01 -2.01
N ALA A 38 -0.15 -0.97 -1.57
CA ALA A 38 -0.54 -1.03 -0.16
C ALA A 38 0.69 -1.20 0.74
N ILE A 39 1.60 -2.08 0.37
CA ILE A 39 2.80 -2.33 1.17
C ILE A 39 3.76 -1.14 1.11
N SER A 40 3.88 -0.51 -0.06
CA SER A 40 4.81 0.61 -0.24
C SER A 40 4.36 1.86 0.50
N LEU A 41 3.07 2.11 0.57
CA LEU A 41 2.52 3.35 1.12
C LEU A 41 1.98 3.20 2.53
N GLY A 42 1.38 2.05 2.85
CA GLY A 42 0.63 1.90 4.07
C GLY A 42 1.50 1.68 5.30
N ASN A 43 1.16 2.38 6.37
CA ASN A 43 1.65 2.06 7.71
C ASN A 43 0.69 1.07 8.37
N ARG A 44 -0.58 1.20 8.05
CA ARG A 44 -1.64 0.29 8.45
C ARG A 44 -2.34 -0.20 7.20
N ILE A 45 -2.54 -1.50 7.11
CA ILE A 45 -3.16 -2.11 5.96
C ILE A 45 -4.43 -2.81 6.39
N MET A 46 -5.52 -2.54 5.70
CA MET A 46 -6.79 -3.19 5.95
C MET A 46 -7.20 -3.97 4.71
N VAL A 47 -7.56 -5.23 4.91
CA VAL A 47 -8.08 -6.06 3.83
C VAL A 47 -9.59 -6.11 3.94
N MET A 48 -10.27 -5.73 2.87
CA MET A 48 -11.74 -5.68 2.87
C MET A 48 -12.33 -6.81 2.04
N SER A 49 -13.45 -7.32 2.50
CA SER A 49 -14.20 -8.34 1.77
C SER A 49 -15.06 -7.68 0.70
N LYS A 50 -15.62 -8.51 -0.18
CA LYS A 50 -16.55 -8.03 -1.21
C LYS A 50 -17.82 -7.47 -0.61
N GLU A 51 -18.17 -7.90 0.59
CA GLU A 51 -19.37 -7.42 1.30
C GLU A 51 -19.11 -6.11 2.04
N GLY A 52 -17.89 -5.58 1.96
CA GLY A 52 -17.58 -4.31 2.60
C GLY A 52 -17.16 -4.41 4.06
N THR A 53 -16.87 -5.62 4.55
CA THR A 53 -16.38 -5.80 5.90
C THR A 53 -14.85 -5.91 5.92
N ILE A 54 -14.25 -5.55 7.04
CA ILE A 54 -12.80 -5.66 7.19
C ILE A 54 -12.45 -7.10 7.58
N LYS A 55 -11.71 -7.77 6.71
CA LYS A 55 -11.26 -9.15 6.95
C LYS A 55 -10.05 -9.16 7.88
N GLU A 56 -9.18 -8.20 7.73
CA GLU A 56 -7.97 -8.12 8.52
C GLU A 56 -7.47 -6.68 8.59
N HIS A 57 -6.85 -6.38 9.71
CA HIS A 57 -6.18 -5.10 9.92
C HIS A 57 -4.79 -5.41 10.49
N LEU A 58 -3.75 -4.91 9.84
CA LEU A 58 -2.38 -5.15 10.32
C LEU A 58 -1.53 -3.90 10.19
N TYR A 59 -0.44 -3.87 10.94
CA TYR A 59 0.54 -2.80 10.85
C TYR A 59 1.69 -3.22 9.95
N ASN A 60 2.06 -2.34 9.04
CA ASN A 60 3.19 -2.57 8.15
C ASN A 60 4.46 -2.07 8.84
N THR A 61 5.29 -3.02 9.26
CA THR A 61 6.53 -2.71 9.98
C THR A 61 7.75 -2.68 9.05
N ILE A 62 7.55 -2.84 7.76
CA ILE A 62 8.66 -2.80 6.80
C ILE A 62 9.20 -1.39 6.70
N GLU A 63 10.50 -1.25 6.83
CA GLU A 63 11.15 0.05 6.80
C GLU A 63 11.06 0.69 5.42
N LYS A 64 10.74 1.96 5.40
CA LYS A 64 10.61 2.69 4.14
C LYS A 64 11.96 3.32 3.73
N PRO A 65 12.25 3.41 2.44
CA PRO A 65 11.38 3.06 1.30
C PRO A 65 11.28 1.56 1.10
N VAL A 66 10.06 1.09 0.81
CA VAL A 66 9.78 -0.32 0.62
C VAL A 66 10.04 -0.72 -0.83
N THR A 67 10.77 -1.82 -1.01
CA THR A 67 10.99 -2.41 -2.33
C THR A 67 10.70 -3.91 -2.24
N PRO A 68 10.54 -4.60 -3.37
CA PRO A 68 10.36 -6.05 -3.35
C PRO A 68 11.53 -6.80 -2.69
N ALA A 69 12.67 -6.14 -2.57
CA ALA A 69 13.84 -6.73 -1.89
C ALA A 69 13.86 -6.44 -0.39
N SER A 70 12.93 -5.64 0.10
CA SER A 70 12.86 -5.31 1.54
C SER A 70 12.57 -6.57 2.35
N GLU A 71 13.20 -6.66 3.51
CA GLU A 71 12.97 -7.77 4.41
C GLU A 71 11.52 -7.81 4.85
N GLY A 72 10.90 -8.98 4.73
CA GLY A 72 9.50 -9.17 5.09
C GLY A 72 8.51 -8.86 3.98
N TYR A 73 8.96 -8.26 2.87
CA TYR A 73 8.07 -7.92 1.76
C TYR A 73 7.38 -9.14 1.17
N ALA A 74 8.15 -10.16 0.83
CA ALA A 74 7.60 -11.35 0.19
C ALA A 74 6.55 -12.04 1.05
N LYS A 75 6.80 -12.14 2.34
CA LYS A 75 5.86 -12.76 3.28
C LYS A 75 4.57 -11.96 3.37
N LEU A 76 4.69 -10.65 3.48
CA LEU A 76 3.52 -9.79 3.59
C LEU A 76 2.73 -9.79 2.29
N TRP A 77 3.41 -9.74 1.15
CA TRP A 77 2.78 -9.79 -0.15
C TRP A 77 1.97 -11.09 -0.31
N GLU A 78 2.58 -12.21 0.03
CA GLU A 78 1.93 -13.52 -0.07
C GLU A 78 0.72 -13.61 0.86
N HIS A 79 0.87 -13.12 2.08
CA HIS A 79 -0.21 -13.10 3.05
C HIS A 79 -1.42 -12.32 2.53
N LEU A 80 -1.17 -11.13 1.99
CA LEU A 80 -2.24 -10.30 1.45
C LEU A 80 -2.85 -10.92 0.19
N ASN A 81 -2.01 -11.46 -0.68
CA ASN A 81 -2.47 -12.08 -1.92
C ASN A 81 -3.40 -13.28 -1.64
N ASN A 82 -3.06 -14.06 -0.64
CA ASN A 82 -3.87 -15.24 -0.28
C ASN A 82 -5.27 -14.84 0.19
N GLN A 83 -5.41 -13.66 0.78
CA GLN A 83 -6.71 -13.19 1.23
C GLN A 83 -7.57 -12.63 0.10
N LEU A 84 -6.94 -12.21 -1.00
CA LEU A 84 -7.64 -11.62 -2.12
C LEU A 84 -8.11 -12.66 -3.17
N THR A 85 -7.66 -13.89 -3.06
CA THR A 85 -8.01 -14.96 -4.01
C THR A 85 -9.12 -15.90 -3.48
#